data_48a5b8bf8b234ca02155a23c972a6476
#
_entry.id   48a5b8bf8b234ca02155a23c972a6476
#
_cell.length_a   1.000
_cell.length_b   1.000
_cell.length_c   1.000
_cell.angle_alpha   90.00
_cell.angle_beta   90.00
_cell.angle_gamma   90.00
#
_symmetry.space_group_name_H-M   'P 1'
#
loop_
_entity.id
_entity.type
_entity.pdbx_description
1 polymer ?
#
loop_
_entity_poly.entity_id
_entity_poly.type
_entity_poly.pdbx_seq_one_letter_code
_entity_poly.pdbx_strand_id
1 'polypeptide(L)'
;MYDTETRLYYLESRYYDPETGRFISADVYLTTGQSVIGHNAYAYCGNNPINRKDSAGTLFFTAIGALVGGVIGGLSAMFNGEDIIAGAAGGAVTGGIMGALTDVTVVTGGAAAPVAAVVVGAVAGGAGDFTTQVVSNTNKGHSLRESVREIDLVSIGVSVFCGAVAGGISHYIGNAIVI
;
A
#
# COMPACT_ATOMS: atom_id res chain seq x y z
N MET A 1 21.52 5.52 8.80
CA MET A 1 22.70 5.93 9.59
C MET A 1 23.86 6.17 8.65
N TYR A 2 24.61 7.29 8.77
CA TYR A 2 25.78 7.56 7.91
C TYR A 2 27.02 7.02 8.60
N ASP A 3 27.81 6.26 7.87
CA ASP A 3 29.11 5.75 8.30
C ASP A 3 30.22 6.64 7.74
N THR A 4 31.01 7.26 8.62
CA THR A 4 32.05 8.20 8.25
C THR A 4 33.35 7.52 7.71
N GLU A 5 33.55 6.24 8.02
CA GLU A 5 34.71 5.50 7.56
C GLU A 5 34.51 5.00 6.13
N THR A 6 33.35 4.44 5.84
CA THR A 6 33.01 3.92 4.51
C THR A 6 32.34 4.94 3.61
N ARG A 7 31.88 6.09 4.14
CA ARG A 7 31.11 7.14 3.47
C ARG A 7 29.77 6.65 2.90
N LEU A 8 29.22 5.57 3.46
CA LEU A 8 27.98 4.96 3.01
C LEU A 8 26.84 5.29 3.98
N TYR A 9 25.61 5.32 3.46
CA TYR A 9 24.41 5.36 4.28
C TYR A 9 23.88 3.94 4.49
N TYR A 10 23.79 3.50 5.74
CA TYR A 10 23.10 2.28 6.10
C TYR A 10 21.59 2.54 6.17
N LEU A 11 20.83 1.92 5.27
CA LEU A 11 19.37 2.01 5.16
C LEU A 11 18.73 0.65 5.51
N GLU A 12 19.03 0.15 6.71
CA GLU A 12 18.51 -1.08 7.32
C GLU A 12 18.72 -2.36 6.50
N SER A 13 18.34 -2.40 5.25
CA SER A 13 18.49 -3.57 4.38
C SER A 13 19.69 -3.52 3.45
N ARG A 14 20.16 -2.30 3.10
CA ARG A 14 21.24 -2.10 2.12
C ARG A 14 22.09 -0.87 2.45
N TYR A 15 23.30 -0.86 1.92
CA TYR A 15 24.17 0.31 1.95
C TYR A 15 23.98 1.12 0.67
N TYR A 16 23.72 2.41 0.84
CA TYR A 16 23.61 3.39 -0.23
C TYR A 16 24.88 4.20 -0.36
N ASP A 17 25.39 4.30 -1.57
CA ASP A 17 26.55 5.12 -1.91
C ASP A 17 26.08 6.46 -2.50
N PRO A 18 26.31 7.59 -1.79
CA PRO A 18 25.89 8.90 -2.27
C PRO A 18 26.75 9.42 -3.43
N GLU A 19 27.97 8.90 -3.61
CA GLU A 19 28.87 9.32 -4.71
C GLU A 19 28.37 8.75 -6.05
N THR A 20 27.92 7.50 -6.04
CA THR A 20 27.37 6.85 -7.25
C THR A 20 25.85 6.98 -7.39
N GLY A 21 25.16 7.41 -6.33
CA GLY A 21 23.71 7.53 -6.28
C GLY A 21 22.96 6.18 -6.32
N ARG A 22 23.60 5.10 -5.85
CA ARG A 22 23.09 3.73 -5.95
C ARG A 22 23.31 2.94 -4.67
N PHE A 23 22.59 1.82 -4.57
CA PHE A 23 22.92 0.78 -3.59
C PHE A 23 24.17 0.02 -4.05
N ILE A 24 25.01 -0.38 -3.09
CA ILE A 24 26.21 -1.20 -3.39
C ILE A 24 25.87 -2.70 -3.53
N SER A 25 24.73 -3.14 -3.02
CA SER A 25 24.22 -4.50 -3.19
C SER A 25 22.95 -4.51 -4.05
N ALA A 26 22.82 -5.57 -4.87
CA ALA A 26 21.61 -5.78 -5.65
C ALA A 26 20.40 -5.94 -4.73
N ASP A 27 19.24 -5.48 -5.18
CA ASP A 27 17.98 -5.79 -4.53
C ASP A 27 17.72 -7.30 -4.61
N VAL A 28 17.45 -7.92 -3.48
CA VAL A 28 17.09 -9.35 -3.44
C VAL A 28 15.75 -9.58 -4.13
N TYR A 29 14.94 -8.52 -4.25
CA TYR A 29 13.60 -8.53 -4.80
C TYR A 29 13.55 -7.79 -6.14
N LEU A 30 14.08 -8.43 -7.20
CA LEU A 30 13.86 -7.96 -8.55
C LEU A 30 12.37 -8.08 -8.88
N THR A 31 11.69 -6.95 -8.93
CA THR A 31 10.32 -6.91 -9.48
C THR A 31 10.40 -7.26 -10.97
N THR A 32 9.98 -8.45 -11.33
CA THR A 32 9.81 -8.93 -12.71
C THR A 32 8.66 -8.21 -13.45
N GLY A 33 8.21 -7.06 -12.92
CA GLY A 33 7.22 -6.21 -13.57
C GLY A 33 7.78 -5.51 -14.81
N GLN A 34 6.96 -5.37 -15.83
CA GLN A 34 7.22 -4.85 -17.18
C GLN A 34 7.78 -3.42 -17.28
N SER A 35 8.43 -2.89 -16.27
CA SER A 35 9.05 -1.56 -16.25
C SER A 35 10.56 -1.68 -16.38
N VAL A 36 11.14 -0.94 -17.35
CA VAL A 36 12.60 -0.84 -17.55
C VAL A 36 13.32 -0.37 -16.27
N ILE A 37 12.62 0.38 -15.41
CA ILE A 37 13.13 0.86 -14.12
C ILE A 37 13.15 -0.26 -13.08
N GLY A 38 12.24 -1.22 -13.14
CA GLY A 38 12.17 -2.38 -12.24
C GLY A 38 13.28 -3.41 -12.41
N HIS A 39 14.03 -3.33 -13.52
CA HIS A 39 15.16 -4.24 -13.78
C HIS A 39 16.50 -3.74 -13.20
N ASN A 40 16.55 -2.51 -12.65
CA ASN A 40 17.77 -2.00 -12.04
C ASN A 40 17.79 -2.30 -10.53
N ALA A 41 18.37 -3.45 -10.17
CA ALA A 41 18.51 -3.90 -8.79
C ALA A 41 19.28 -2.95 -7.85
N TYR A 42 20.00 -1.98 -8.39
CA TYR A 42 20.82 -1.04 -7.64
C TYR A 42 20.21 0.36 -7.55
N ALA A 43 19.05 0.60 -8.17
CA ALA A 43 18.45 1.91 -8.22
C ALA A 43 17.93 2.35 -6.84
N TYR A 44 18.36 3.54 -6.38
CA TYR A 44 17.79 4.20 -5.22
C TYR A 44 16.58 5.06 -5.63
N CYS A 45 15.46 4.90 -4.95
CA CYS A 45 14.20 5.64 -5.21
C CYS A 45 13.74 5.63 -6.68
N GLY A 46 14.06 4.58 -7.46
CA GLY A 46 13.77 4.52 -8.89
C GLY A 46 14.48 5.59 -9.71
N ASN A 47 15.70 5.97 -9.33
CA ASN A 47 16.50 7.06 -9.88
C ASN A 47 15.87 8.46 -9.75
N ASN A 48 14.98 8.68 -8.80
CA ASN A 48 14.37 9.99 -8.51
C ASN A 48 14.44 10.35 -7.02
N PRO A 49 15.64 10.56 -6.45
CA PRO A 49 15.85 10.83 -5.02
C PRO A 49 15.39 12.23 -4.59
N ILE A 50 15.09 13.12 -5.53
CA ILE A 50 14.62 14.48 -5.23
C ILE A 50 13.17 14.46 -4.75
N ASN A 51 12.33 13.63 -5.38
CA ASN A 51 10.89 13.55 -5.11
C ASN A 51 10.50 12.35 -4.24
N ARG A 52 11.45 11.46 -3.94
CA ARG A 52 11.20 10.23 -3.19
C ARG A 52 12.27 10.03 -2.13
N LYS A 53 11.84 9.56 -0.96
CA LYS A 53 12.73 9.17 0.13
C LYS A 53 12.42 7.73 0.50
N ASP A 54 13.43 6.88 0.43
CA ASP A 54 13.33 5.50 0.90
C ASP A 54 13.89 5.46 2.34
N SER A 55 12.99 5.52 3.32
CA SER A 55 13.38 5.57 4.73
C SER A 55 13.69 4.19 5.33
N ALA A 56 13.21 3.12 4.68
CA ALA A 56 13.35 1.75 5.15
C ALA A 56 13.76 0.75 4.05
N GLY A 57 14.02 1.24 2.83
CA GLY A 57 14.36 0.39 1.69
C GLY A 57 13.18 -0.41 1.10
N THR A 58 11.94 -0.20 1.58
CA THR A 58 10.80 -1.08 1.24
C THR A 58 9.42 -0.40 1.12
N LEU A 59 9.22 0.86 1.50
CA LEU A 59 7.89 1.51 1.58
C LEU A 59 7.29 1.96 0.22
N PHE A 60 7.73 1.37 -0.87
CA PHE A 60 7.29 1.79 -2.21
C PHE A 60 5.84 1.39 -2.51
N PHE A 61 5.44 0.16 -2.16
CA PHE A 61 4.11 -0.36 -2.47
C PHE A 61 3.01 0.25 -1.62
N THR A 62 3.30 0.63 -0.37
CA THR A 62 2.33 1.33 0.49
C THR A 62 1.91 2.67 -0.13
N ALA A 63 2.84 3.48 -0.60
CA ALA A 63 2.55 4.78 -1.20
C ALA A 63 1.81 4.65 -2.53
N ILE A 64 2.23 3.73 -3.39
CA ILE A 64 1.54 3.45 -4.67
C ILE A 64 0.15 2.88 -4.40
N GLY A 65 0.01 1.94 -3.47
CA GLY A 65 -1.27 1.36 -3.11
C GLY A 65 -2.27 2.40 -2.65
N ALA A 66 -1.86 3.33 -1.78
CA ALA A 66 -2.71 4.43 -1.33
C ALA A 66 -3.13 5.35 -2.47
N LEU A 67 -2.20 5.71 -3.37
CA LEU A 67 -2.49 6.58 -4.49
C LEU A 67 -3.44 5.92 -5.49
N VAL A 68 -3.17 4.71 -5.90
CA VAL A 68 -4.01 3.95 -6.84
C VAL A 68 -5.37 3.66 -6.21
N GLY A 69 -5.40 3.22 -4.95
CA GLY A 69 -6.64 2.98 -4.22
C GLY A 69 -7.50 4.23 -4.09
N GLY A 70 -6.87 5.38 -3.80
CA GLY A 70 -7.57 6.67 -3.74
C GLY A 70 -8.20 7.09 -5.07
N VAL A 71 -7.47 6.93 -6.17
CA VAL A 71 -7.99 7.22 -7.52
C VAL A 71 -9.16 6.30 -7.87
N ILE A 72 -9.02 5.00 -7.65
CA ILE A 72 -10.08 4.02 -7.95
C ILE A 72 -11.30 4.26 -7.06
N GLY A 73 -11.10 4.51 -5.75
CA GLY A 73 -12.19 4.78 -4.82
C GLY A 73 -12.95 6.07 -5.15
N GLY A 74 -12.24 7.14 -5.52
CA GLY A 74 -12.84 8.40 -5.96
C GLY A 74 -13.64 8.24 -7.26
N LEU A 75 -13.08 7.53 -8.25
CA LEU A 75 -13.80 7.24 -9.50
C LEU A 75 -15.03 6.37 -9.26
N SER A 76 -14.93 5.34 -8.43
CA SER A 76 -16.07 4.48 -8.07
C SER A 76 -17.19 5.28 -7.42
N ALA A 77 -16.87 6.16 -6.47
CA ALA A 77 -17.83 7.05 -5.83
C ALA A 77 -18.50 7.99 -6.83
N MET A 78 -17.72 8.54 -7.78
CA MET A 78 -18.27 9.40 -8.84
C MET A 78 -19.29 8.67 -9.71
N PHE A 79 -19.03 7.41 -10.11
CA PHE A 79 -19.96 6.63 -10.92
C PHE A 79 -21.21 6.20 -10.14
N ASN A 80 -21.10 5.99 -8.83
CA ASN A 80 -22.22 5.61 -7.97
C ASN A 80 -23.03 6.82 -7.46
N GLY A 81 -22.61 8.04 -7.76
CA GLY A 81 -23.23 9.26 -7.24
C GLY A 81 -22.98 9.50 -5.75
N GLU A 82 -21.91 8.94 -5.22
CA GLU A 82 -21.48 9.08 -3.84
C GLU A 82 -20.45 10.22 -3.70
N ASP A 83 -20.06 10.52 -2.44
CA ASP A 83 -19.05 11.54 -2.17
C ASP A 83 -17.66 11.11 -2.66
N ILE A 84 -17.15 11.79 -3.69
CA ILE A 84 -15.85 11.51 -4.32
C ILE A 84 -14.70 11.61 -3.30
N ILE A 85 -14.75 12.58 -2.38
CA ILE A 85 -13.71 12.77 -1.38
C ILE A 85 -13.72 11.61 -0.39
N ALA A 86 -14.90 11.18 0.02
CA ALA A 86 -15.07 10.05 0.93
C ALA A 86 -14.59 8.75 0.27
N GLY A 87 -14.98 8.51 -0.99
CA GLY A 87 -14.55 7.35 -1.76
C GLY A 87 -13.02 7.34 -2.00
N ALA A 88 -12.44 8.49 -2.30
CA ALA A 88 -10.99 8.62 -2.46
C ALA A 88 -10.24 8.36 -1.14
N ALA A 89 -10.74 8.88 -0.01
CA ALA A 89 -10.13 8.66 1.31
C ALA A 89 -10.19 7.19 1.72
N GLY A 90 -11.34 6.54 1.60
CA GLY A 90 -11.49 5.12 1.90
C GLY A 90 -10.65 4.22 1.00
N GLY A 91 -10.64 4.52 -0.30
CA GLY A 91 -9.81 3.82 -1.28
C GLY A 91 -8.31 3.97 -0.99
N ALA A 92 -7.84 5.15 -0.58
CA ALA A 92 -6.45 5.38 -0.20
C ALA A 92 -6.06 4.58 1.04
N VAL A 93 -6.93 4.48 2.04
CA VAL A 93 -6.70 3.65 3.24
C VAL A 93 -6.64 2.18 2.86
N THR A 94 -7.60 1.69 2.09
CA THR A 94 -7.62 0.29 1.62
C THR A 94 -6.36 -0.05 0.83
N GLY A 95 -6.03 0.76 -0.17
CA GLY A 95 -4.86 0.55 -1.02
C GLY A 95 -3.54 0.67 -0.27
N GLY A 96 -3.44 1.62 0.69
CA GLY A 96 -2.26 1.78 1.55
C GLY A 96 -2.02 0.56 2.44
N ILE A 97 -3.06 0.01 3.07
CA ILE A 97 -2.95 -1.20 3.88
C ILE A 97 -2.54 -2.40 3.03
N MET A 98 -3.13 -2.56 1.84
CA MET A 98 -2.75 -3.64 0.90
C MET A 98 -1.32 -3.50 0.41
N GLY A 99 -0.88 -2.27 0.10
CA GLY A 99 0.51 -1.98 -0.27
C GLY A 99 1.49 -2.29 0.85
N ALA A 100 1.17 -1.93 2.10
CA ALA A 100 1.98 -2.27 3.27
C ALA A 100 2.13 -3.78 3.46
N LEU A 101 1.07 -4.57 3.20
CA LEU A 101 1.17 -6.01 3.19
C LEU A 101 2.16 -6.51 2.14
N THR A 102 2.13 -5.92 0.94
CA THR A 102 3.07 -6.28 -0.13
C THR A 102 4.49 -6.01 0.30
N ASP A 103 4.75 -4.84 0.93
CA ASP A 103 6.07 -4.51 1.48
C ASP A 103 6.52 -5.55 2.53
N VAL A 104 5.64 -5.96 3.44
CA VAL A 104 5.94 -6.97 4.47
C VAL A 104 6.11 -8.38 3.89
N THR A 105 5.28 -8.80 2.94
CA THR A 105 5.38 -10.14 2.33
C THR A 105 6.65 -10.30 1.51
N VAL A 106 7.08 -9.23 0.86
CA VAL A 106 8.37 -9.17 0.17
C VAL A 106 9.51 -9.39 1.16
N VAL A 107 9.52 -8.70 2.30
CA VAL A 107 10.55 -8.83 3.36
C VAL A 107 10.57 -10.22 3.99
N THR A 108 9.41 -10.87 4.17
CA THR A 108 9.31 -12.20 4.83
C THR A 108 9.47 -13.39 3.90
N GLY A 109 9.77 -13.17 2.61
CA GLY A 109 9.94 -14.24 1.62
C GLY A 109 8.65 -15.04 1.33
N GLY A 110 7.49 -14.46 1.58
CA GLY A 110 6.19 -15.05 1.21
C GLY A 110 5.66 -16.19 2.10
N ALA A 111 6.41 -16.62 3.11
CA ALA A 111 6.04 -17.80 3.92
C ALA A 111 4.72 -17.66 4.69
N ALA A 112 4.31 -16.43 5.04
CA ALA A 112 3.07 -16.14 5.76
C ALA A 112 1.93 -15.65 4.85
N ALA A 113 2.14 -15.66 3.53
CA ALA A 113 1.33 -14.94 2.57
C ALA A 113 -0.18 -15.32 2.52
N PRO A 114 -0.62 -16.58 2.55
CA PRO A 114 -2.05 -16.87 2.33
C PRO A 114 -2.95 -16.37 3.46
N VAL A 115 -2.57 -16.64 4.71
CA VAL A 115 -3.35 -16.20 5.88
C VAL A 115 -3.25 -14.69 6.06
N ALA A 116 -2.05 -14.12 5.88
CA ALA A 116 -1.83 -12.69 5.95
C ALA A 116 -2.64 -11.93 4.88
N ALA A 117 -2.71 -12.44 3.65
CA ALA A 117 -3.48 -11.82 2.58
C ALA A 117 -4.98 -11.73 2.91
N VAL A 118 -5.56 -12.80 3.48
CA VAL A 118 -6.97 -12.82 3.91
C VAL A 118 -7.21 -11.83 5.06
N VAL A 119 -6.36 -11.87 6.10
CA VAL A 119 -6.52 -11.01 7.28
C VAL A 119 -6.34 -9.53 6.91
N VAL A 120 -5.31 -9.21 6.14
CA VAL A 120 -5.05 -7.83 5.73
C VAL A 120 -6.10 -7.34 4.75
N GLY A 121 -6.57 -8.18 3.84
CA GLY A 121 -7.70 -7.85 2.97
C GLY A 121 -8.95 -7.49 3.77
N ALA A 122 -9.28 -8.28 4.81
CA ALA A 122 -10.38 -8.00 5.73
C ALA A 122 -10.21 -6.64 6.44
N VAL A 123 -9.04 -6.39 7.02
CA VAL A 123 -8.73 -5.14 7.72
C VAL A 123 -8.77 -3.95 6.74
N ALA A 124 -8.18 -4.11 5.55
CA ALA A 124 -8.17 -3.06 4.53
C ALA A 124 -9.58 -2.70 4.07
N GLY A 125 -10.43 -3.69 3.79
CA GLY A 125 -11.82 -3.47 3.40
C GLY A 125 -12.61 -2.75 4.49
N GLY A 126 -12.54 -3.25 5.73
CA GLY A 126 -13.25 -2.64 6.85
C GLY A 126 -12.78 -1.22 7.18
N ALA A 127 -11.46 -0.98 7.21
CA ALA A 127 -10.89 0.34 7.48
C ALA A 127 -11.19 1.34 6.36
N GLY A 128 -11.20 0.89 5.10
CA GLY A 128 -11.56 1.73 3.96
C GLY A 128 -13.00 2.18 4.02
N ASP A 129 -13.95 1.25 4.25
CA ASP A 129 -15.37 1.57 4.36
C ASP A 129 -15.67 2.47 5.57
N PHE A 130 -15.07 2.16 6.74
CA PHE A 130 -15.14 3.04 7.90
C PHE A 130 -14.72 4.47 7.57
N THR A 131 -13.58 4.64 6.89
CA THR A 131 -13.07 5.95 6.49
C THR A 131 -14.02 6.65 5.52
N THR A 132 -14.55 5.92 4.53
CA THR A 132 -15.53 6.45 3.58
C THR A 132 -16.76 6.98 4.30
N GLN A 133 -17.33 6.23 5.22
CA GLN A 133 -18.52 6.62 5.97
C GLN A 133 -18.26 7.84 6.86
N VAL A 134 -17.14 7.86 7.60
CA VAL A 134 -16.79 9.00 8.45
C VAL A 134 -16.60 10.27 7.64
N VAL A 135 -15.87 10.21 6.53
CA VAL A 135 -15.62 11.38 5.67
C VAL A 135 -16.92 11.85 5.02
N SER A 136 -17.74 10.93 4.49
CA SER A 136 -19.04 11.26 3.90
C SER A 136 -19.97 11.95 4.90
N ASN A 137 -20.09 11.41 6.13
CA ASN A 137 -20.93 12.01 7.16
C ASN A 137 -20.40 13.40 7.59
N THR A 138 -19.08 13.54 7.72
CA THR A 138 -18.46 14.84 8.03
C THR A 138 -18.70 15.86 6.92
N ASN A 139 -18.62 15.47 5.66
CA ASN A 139 -18.93 16.35 4.51
C ASN A 139 -20.41 16.76 4.44
N LYS A 140 -21.32 15.96 5.00
CA LYS A 140 -22.73 16.31 5.18
C LYS A 140 -22.98 17.27 6.33
N GLY A 141 -21.94 17.69 7.07
CA GLY A 141 -22.00 18.68 8.15
C GLY A 141 -22.16 18.09 9.54
N HIS A 142 -22.02 16.77 9.71
CA HIS A 142 -22.03 16.12 11.02
C HIS A 142 -20.70 16.36 11.73
N SER A 143 -20.73 16.49 13.06
CA SER A 143 -19.50 16.51 13.85
C SER A 143 -18.82 15.14 13.79
N LEU A 144 -17.48 15.08 14.00
CA LEU A 144 -16.75 13.80 14.00
C LEU A 144 -17.37 12.75 14.95
N ARG A 145 -17.88 13.20 16.10
CA ARG A 145 -18.52 12.32 17.08
C ARG A 145 -19.83 11.72 16.57
N GLU A 146 -20.62 12.50 15.87
CA GLU A 146 -21.87 12.07 15.22
C GLU A 146 -21.56 11.19 14.04
N SER A 147 -20.60 11.53 13.19
CA SER A 147 -20.16 10.75 12.05
C SER A 147 -19.75 9.33 12.43
N VAL A 148 -19.04 9.17 13.57
CA VAL A 148 -18.67 7.85 14.10
C VAL A 148 -19.86 7.10 14.70
N ARG A 149 -20.85 7.81 15.25
CA ARG A 149 -22.03 7.19 15.85
C ARG A 149 -23.02 6.66 14.81
N GLU A 150 -23.07 7.28 13.64
CA GLU A 150 -23.96 6.93 12.51
C GLU A 150 -23.34 5.96 11.52
N ILE A 151 -22.29 5.26 11.92
CA ILE A 151 -21.64 4.25 11.07
C ILE A 151 -22.53 3.03 10.90
N ASP A 152 -22.70 2.60 9.66
CA ASP A 152 -23.35 1.35 9.33
C ASP A 152 -22.38 0.17 9.50
N LEU A 153 -22.51 -0.52 10.63
CA LEU A 153 -21.69 -1.69 10.95
C LEU A 153 -21.95 -2.87 10.01
N VAL A 154 -23.12 -2.94 9.38
CA VAL A 154 -23.45 -4.01 8.42
C VAL A 154 -22.64 -3.80 7.14
N SER A 155 -22.55 -2.56 6.65
CA SER A 155 -21.70 -2.21 5.52
C SER A 155 -20.24 -2.56 5.78
N ILE A 156 -19.71 -2.18 6.94
CA ILE A 156 -18.35 -2.54 7.35
C ILE A 156 -18.15 -4.06 7.38
N GLY A 157 -19.10 -4.80 7.92
CA GLY A 157 -19.05 -6.27 7.94
C GLY A 157 -18.97 -6.88 6.54
N VAL A 158 -19.76 -6.37 5.60
CA VAL A 158 -19.71 -6.77 4.19
C VAL A 158 -18.35 -6.42 3.57
N SER A 159 -17.83 -5.23 3.82
CA SER A 159 -16.53 -4.77 3.29
C SER A 159 -15.36 -5.57 3.86
N VAL A 160 -15.40 -5.96 5.14
CA VAL A 160 -14.46 -6.89 5.77
C VAL A 160 -14.49 -8.24 5.06
N PHE A 161 -15.66 -8.80 4.82
CA PHE A 161 -15.81 -10.08 4.14
C PHE A 161 -15.33 -10.03 2.69
N CYS A 162 -15.74 -9.03 1.93
CA CYS A 162 -15.29 -8.83 0.55
C CYS A 162 -13.77 -8.62 0.47
N GLY A 163 -13.19 -7.86 1.39
CA GLY A 163 -11.76 -7.65 1.49
C GLY A 163 -11.00 -8.94 1.80
N ALA A 164 -11.51 -9.78 2.71
CA ALA A 164 -10.94 -11.09 3.01
C ALA A 164 -10.92 -12.01 1.78
N VAL A 165 -12.04 -12.07 1.06
CA VAL A 165 -12.16 -12.87 -0.17
C VAL A 165 -11.22 -12.36 -1.25
N ALA A 166 -11.19 -11.04 -1.48
CA ALA A 166 -10.30 -10.42 -2.46
C ALA A 166 -8.82 -10.66 -2.13
N GLY A 167 -8.42 -10.53 -0.86
CA GLY A 167 -7.08 -10.83 -0.38
C GLY A 167 -6.70 -12.30 -0.61
N GLY A 168 -7.59 -13.22 -0.31
CA GLY A 168 -7.40 -14.65 -0.56
C GLY A 168 -7.23 -14.98 -2.05
N ILE A 169 -8.11 -14.45 -2.89
CA ILE A 169 -8.08 -14.69 -4.35
C ILE A 169 -6.81 -14.10 -4.97
N SER A 170 -6.40 -12.89 -4.58
CA SER A 170 -5.20 -12.24 -5.12
C SER A 170 -3.94 -13.07 -4.87
N HIS A 171 -3.85 -13.74 -3.73
CA HIS A 171 -2.75 -14.63 -3.40
C HIS A 171 -2.71 -15.85 -4.34
N TYR A 172 -3.86 -16.48 -4.61
CA TYR A 172 -3.92 -17.64 -5.51
C TYR A 172 -3.60 -17.28 -6.96
N ILE A 173 -4.10 -16.14 -7.45
CA ILE A 173 -3.81 -15.67 -8.80
C ILE A 173 -2.32 -15.33 -8.95
N GLY A 174 -1.73 -14.64 -7.95
CA GLY A 174 -0.31 -14.31 -7.96
C GLY A 174 0.58 -15.56 -8.09
N ASN A 175 0.26 -16.63 -7.37
CA ASN A 175 1.00 -17.88 -7.45
C ASN A 175 0.78 -18.65 -8.76
N ALA A 176 -0.38 -18.50 -9.41
CA ALA A 176 -0.68 -19.18 -10.68
C ALA A 176 0.03 -18.53 -11.89
N ILE A 177 0.47 -17.28 -11.78
CA ILE A 177 1.17 -16.55 -12.87
C ILE A 177 2.69 -16.81 -12.84
N VAL A 178 3.21 -17.32 -11.73
CA VAL A 178 4.67 -17.57 -11.52
C VAL A 178 5.08 -18.98 -11.97
N ILE A 179 4.18 -19.78 -12.52
CA ILE A 179 4.49 -21.05 -13.22
C ILE A 179 4.63 -20.72 -14.73
#